data_60cf0f14488446dbf9f33dca933cb34a
#
_entry.id   60cf0f14488446dbf9f33dca933cb34a
#
_cell.length_a   1.000
_cell.length_b   1.000
_cell.length_c   1.000
_cell.angle_alpha   90.00
_cell.angle_beta   90.00
_cell.angle_gamma   90.00
#
_symmetry.space_group_name_H-M   'P 1'
#
loop_
_entity.id
_entity.type
_entity.pdbx_description
1 polymer ?
#
loop_
_entity_poly.entity_id
_entity_poly.type
_entity_poly.pdbx_seq_one_letter_code
_entity_poly.pdbx_strand_id
1 'polypeptide(L)'
;MKKNEKKETTAQHRNNPNVLGLRADVVEQRITDTLETNYMPYAMSVIVSRAIPEIDGFKPSHRKLLYTMYKMGLLNGARTKSANIVGQTMRLNPHGDAAIYDTMVRLSKGYGALLHPFVDSKGNFGKVYSRDMAWAASRYTEAKLSAICAELFRDIDSDTVDFIDNYDNTMKEPALLPTTFPNILVSANQGIAVGMASQLCGFNLGEVCD
;
A
#
# COMPACT_ATOMS: atom_id res chain seq x y z
N MET A 1 31.83 -27.47 27.03
CA MET A 1 30.81 -27.98 26.11
C MET A 1 29.61 -28.48 26.91
N LYS A 2 28.55 -27.67 27.03
CA LYS A 2 27.29 -28.08 27.68
C LYS A 2 26.30 -28.43 26.57
N LYS A 3 25.90 -29.69 26.49
CA LYS A 3 24.86 -30.21 25.63
C LYS A 3 23.53 -29.59 26.05
N ASN A 4 22.89 -28.84 25.16
CA ASN A 4 21.49 -28.46 25.28
C ASN A 4 20.63 -29.69 25.00
N GLU A 5 20.12 -30.32 26.04
CA GLU A 5 19.03 -31.26 25.93
C GLU A 5 17.76 -30.50 25.54
N LYS A 6 17.30 -30.73 24.33
CA LYS A 6 15.93 -30.39 23.93
C LYS A 6 14.98 -31.22 24.77
N LYS A 7 14.29 -30.61 25.73
CA LYS A 7 13.13 -31.23 26.39
C LYS A 7 12.04 -31.38 25.34
N GLU A 8 11.83 -32.58 24.86
CA GLU A 8 10.60 -32.95 24.15
C GLU A 8 9.43 -32.74 25.08
N THR A 9 8.61 -31.78 24.80
CA THR A 9 7.35 -31.53 25.49
C THR A 9 6.38 -32.60 25.03
N THR A 10 6.12 -33.56 25.90
CA THR A 10 5.12 -34.63 25.68
C THR A 10 3.75 -33.92 25.55
N ALA A 11 3.23 -33.80 24.34
CA ALA A 11 1.90 -33.29 24.07
C ALA A 11 0.86 -34.24 24.71
N GLN A 12 0.15 -33.76 25.72
CA GLN A 12 -1.00 -34.48 26.26
C GLN A 12 -2.18 -34.27 25.32
N HIS A 13 -2.49 -35.28 24.53
CA HIS A 13 -3.69 -35.29 23.69
C HIS A 13 -4.94 -35.37 24.54
N ARG A 14 -5.69 -34.28 24.64
CA ARG A 14 -7.06 -34.27 25.18
C ARG A 14 -8.05 -34.31 24.03
N ASN A 15 -8.78 -35.45 23.92
CA ASN A 15 -9.90 -35.60 23.00
C ASN A 15 -11.03 -34.65 23.44
N ASN A 16 -11.22 -33.52 22.75
CA ASN A 16 -12.36 -32.64 22.95
C ASN A 16 -13.31 -32.79 21.77
N PRO A 17 -14.52 -33.38 21.95
CA PRO A 17 -15.51 -33.40 20.87
C PRO A 17 -16.00 -31.96 20.63
N ASN A 18 -15.69 -31.38 19.48
CA ASN A 18 -16.24 -30.11 19.12
C ASN A 18 -17.76 -30.22 18.80
N VAL A 19 -18.44 -29.09 18.70
CA VAL A 19 -19.90 -28.97 18.50
C VAL A 19 -20.42 -29.71 17.25
N LEU A 20 -19.54 -30.11 16.32
CA LEU A 20 -19.86 -30.81 15.09
C LEU A 20 -19.53 -32.31 15.12
N GLY A 21 -19.11 -32.85 16.29
CA GLY A 21 -18.74 -34.25 16.40
C GLY A 21 -17.44 -34.66 15.70
N LEU A 22 -16.69 -33.69 15.18
CA LEU A 22 -15.36 -33.93 14.62
C LEU A 22 -14.36 -34.11 15.75
N ARG A 23 -13.60 -35.18 15.72
CA ARG A 23 -12.48 -35.36 16.66
C ARG A 23 -11.36 -34.41 16.24
N ALA A 24 -11.08 -33.43 17.07
CA ALA A 24 -9.92 -32.57 16.92
C ALA A 24 -8.92 -32.85 18.05
N ASP A 25 -7.67 -33.00 17.69
CA ASP A 25 -6.60 -33.08 18.68
C ASP A 25 -6.34 -31.70 19.26
N VAL A 26 -6.49 -31.54 20.56
CA VAL A 26 -6.17 -30.29 21.26
C VAL A 26 -4.71 -30.36 21.71
N VAL A 27 -3.88 -29.51 21.18
CA VAL A 27 -2.47 -29.39 21.55
C VAL A 27 -2.32 -28.19 22.50
N GLU A 28 -1.73 -28.42 23.66
CA GLU A 28 -1.37 -27.33 24.58
C GLU A 28 -0.13 -26.61 24.03
N GLN A 29 -0.25 -25.32 23.82
CA GLN A 29 0.83 -24.44 23.32
C GLN A 29 0.93 -23.21 24.22
N ARG A 30 2.14 -22.75 24.48
CA ARG A 30 2.35 -21.49 25.20
C ARG A 30 1.86 -20.32 24.37
N ILE A 31 1.26 -19.36 25.02
CA ILE A 31 0.79 -18.13 24.35
C ILE A 31 1.95 -17.36 23.69
N THR A 32 3.14 -17.40 24.27
CA THR A 32 4.35 -16.81 23.71
C THR A 32 4.70 -17.42 22.36
N ASP A 33 4.68 -18.75 22.25
CA ASP A 33 5.02 -19.48 21.03
C ASP A 33 3.97 -19.21 19.94
N THR A 34 2.70 -19.09 20.33
CA THR A 34 1.60 -18.70 19.43
C THR A 34 1.78 -17.28 18.91
N LEU A 35 2.17 -16.34 19.78
CA LEU A 35 2.42 -14.96 19.39
C LEU A 35 3.62 -14.85 18.43
N GLU A 36 4.73 -15.53 18.74
CA GLU A 36 5.91 -15.52 17.86
C GLU A 36 5.61 -16.16 16.50
N THR A 37 4.89 -17.27 16.47
CA THR A 37 4.67 -18.03 15.24
C THR A 37 3.58 -17.43 14.37
N ASN A 38 2.49 -16.92 14.95
CA ASN A 38 1.30 -16.52 14.22
C ASN A 38 1.11 -15.00 14.15
N TYR A 39 1.43 -14.27 15.23
CA TYR A 39 1.19 -12.83 15.30
C TYR A 39 2.35 -12.01 14.72
N MET A 40 3.59 -12.43 14.93
CA MET A 40 4.75 -11.70 14.39
C MET A 40 4.75 -11.61 12.85
N PRO A 41 4.46 -12.67 12.08
CA PRO A 41 4.33 -12.56 10.63
C PRO A 41 3.24 -11.57 10.20
N TYR A 42 2.11 -11.54 10.91
CA TYR A 42 1.06 -10.55 10.66
C TYR A 42 1.55 -9.13 10.94
N ALA A 43 2.18 -8.89 12.09
CA ALA A 43 2.72 -7.57 12.45
C ALA A 43 3.73 -7.08 11.41
N MET A 44 4.66 -7.94 11.01
CA MET A 44 5.66 -7.64 9.97
C MET A 44 5.01 -7.33 8.63
N SER A 45 3.99 -8.07 8.22
CA SER A 45 3.27 -7.80 6.97
C SER A 45 2.57 -6.44 6.99
N VAL A 46 1.98 -6.04 8.11
CA VAL A 46 1.35 -4.71 8.26
C VAL A 46 2.39 -3.60 8.19
N ILE A 47 3.56 -3.80 8.79
CA ILE A 47 4.66 -2.81 8.76
C ILE A 47 5.15 -2.62 7.32
N VAL A 48 5.60 -3.70 6.68
CA VAL A 48 6.29 -3.65 5.39
C VAL A 48 5.32 -3.40 4.23
N SER A 49 4.17 -4.10 4.21
CA SER A 49 3.30 -4.10 3.03
C SER A 49 2.17 -3.06 3.08
N ARG A 50 2.03 -2.30 4.17
CA ARG A 50 0.90 -1.38 4.31
C ARG A 50 1.24 -0.01 4.87
N ALA A 51 2.01 0.07 5.98
CA ALA A 51 2.06 1.27 6.79
C ALA A 51 3.22 2.18 6.44
N ILE A 52 4.39 1.62 6.15
CA ILE A 52 5.63 2.38 5.95
C ILE A 52 5.89 2.57 4.46
N PRO A 53 6.21 3.79 4.01
CA PRO A 53 6.64 4.02 2.65
C PRO A 53 8.05 3.45 2.41
N GLU A 54 8.29 3.00 1.21
CA GLU A 54 9.61 2.61 0.73
C GLU A 54 10.45 3.86 0.37
N ILE A 55 11.68 3.65 -0.08
CA ILE A 55 12.59 4.75 -0.41
C ILE A 55 12.07 5.66 -1.54
N ASP A 56 11.20 5.16 -2.41
CA ASP A 56 10.51 5.93 -3.44
C ASP A 56 9.43 6.87 -2.88
N GLY A 57 9.21 6.87 -1.56
CA GLY A 57 8.23 7.70 -0.87
C GLY A 57 6.80 7.19 -0.95
N PHE A 58 6.58 6.01 -1.53
CA PHE A 58 5.25 5.45 -1.71
C PHE A 58 5.01 4.22 -0.84
N LYS A 59 3.79 4.09 -0.36
CA LYS A 59 3.26 2.82 0.15
C LYS A 59 2.91 1.91 -1.03
N PRO A 60 2.87 0.60 -0.84
CA PRO A 60 2.49 -0.33 -1.91
C PRO A 60 1.17 0.02 -2.60
N SER A 61 0.16 0.46 -1.85
CA SER A 61 -1.14 0.87 -2.42
C SER A 61 -1.02 2.09 -3.35
N HIS A 62 -0.19 3.08 -2.98
CA HIS A 62 0.07 4.25 -3.82
C HIS A 62 0.77 3.85 -5.11
N ARG A 63 1.82 3.03 -5.00
CA ARG A 63 2.62 2.57 -6.13
C ARG A 63 1.78 1.79 -7.14
N LYS A 64 0.99 0.83 -6.67
CA LYS A 64 0.09 0.03 -7.52
C LYS A 64 -0.93 0.87 -8.26
N LEU A 65 -1.53 1.86 -7.59
CA LEU A 65 -2.47 2.78 -8.21
C LEU A 65 -1.80 3.63 -9.30
N LEU A 66 -0.68 4.28 -8.98
CA LEU A 66 0.03 5.15 -9.92
C LEU A 66 0.57 4.36 -11.12
N TYR A 67 1.11 3.15 -10.88
CA TYR A 67 1.58 2.26 -11.93
C TYR A 67 0.43 1.81 -12.84
N THR A 68 -0.73 1.46 -12.29
CA THR A 68 -1.92 1.13 -13.08
C THR A 68 -2.32 2.31 -13.98
N MET A 69 -2.35 3.52 -13.44
CA MET A 69 -2.67 4.73 -14.22
C MET A 69 -1.64 4.97 -15.33
N TYR A 70 -0.36 4.72 -15.06
CA TYR A 70 0.70 4.79 -16.07
C TYR A 70 0.49 3.77 -17.20
N LYS A 71 0.22 2.50 -16.86
CA LYS A 71 -0.06 1.43 -17.85
C LYS A 71 -1.32 1.69 -18.67
N MET A 72 -2.29 2.42 -18.13
CA MET A 72 -3.48 2.89 -18.85
C MET A 72 -3.18 4.09 -19.79
N GLY A 73 -1.95 4.57 -19.84
CA GLY A 73 -1.55 5.71 -20.68
C GLY A 73 -2.07 7.06 -20.17
N LEU A 74 -2.44 7.17 -18.90
CA LEU A 74 -3.04 8.36 -18.33
C LEU A 74 -2.04 9.48 -18.00
N LEU A 75 -0.76 9.29 -18.30
CA LEU A 75 0.23 10.36 -18.18
C LEU A 75 0.02 11.45 -19.24
N ASN A 76 -0.10 11.01 -20.49
CA ASN A 76 -0.27 11.92 -21.66
C ASN A 76 -1.69 11.86 -22.24
N GLY A 77 -2.50 10.92 -21.79
CA GLY A 77 -3.86 10.69 -22.27
C GLY A 77 -4.91 11.61 -21.67
N ALA A 78 -6.13 11.47 -22.15
CA ALA A 78 -7.30 12.14 -21.59
C ALA A 78 -7.67 11.53 -20.23
N ARG A 79 -8.35 12.31 -19.39
CA ARG A 79 -8.92 11.79 -18.13
C ARG A 79 -9.93 10.68 -18.41
N THR A 80 -9.95 9.67 -17.56
CA THR A 80 -10.95 8.59 -17.58
C THR A 80 -11.73 8.57 -16.28
N LYS A 81 -12.85 7.86 -16.25
CA LYS A 81 -13.65 7.69 -15.01
C LYS A 81 -12.82 7.04 -13.90
N SER A 82 -12.90 7.60 -12.71
CA SER A 82 -12.18 7.06 -11.55
C SER A 82 -12.56 5.61 -11.26
N ALA A 83 -13.84 5.22 -11.48
CA ALA A 83 -14.28 3.85 -11.35
C ALA A 83 -13.53 2.87 -12.26
N ASN A 84 -13.16 3.29 -13.49
CA ASN A 84 -12.37 2.46 -14.39
C ASN A 84 -10.94 2.28 -13.87
N ILE A 85 -10.31 3.35 -13.37
CA ILE A 85 -8.96 3.28 -12.78
C ILE A 85 -8.99 2.33 -11.57
N VAL A 86 -9.97 2.48 -10.68
CA VAL A 86 -10.14 1.61 -9.50
C VAL A 86 -10.27 0.15 -9.91
N GLY A 87 -11.14 -0.15 -10.89
CA GLY A 87 -11.34 -1.51 -11.39
C GLY A 87 -10.05 -2.13 -11.97
N GLN A 88 -9.26 -1.37 -12.71
CA GLN A 88 -7.98 -1.86 -13.23
C GLN A 88 -6.94 -2.04 -12.11
N THR A 89 -6.94 -1.17 -11.10
CA THR A 89 -6.01 -1.26 -9.98
C THR A 89 -6.27 -2.50 -9.11
N MET A 90 -7.50 -2.97 -9.01
CA MET A 90 -7.84 -4.19 -8.27
C MET A 90 -7.12 -5.44 -8.78
N ARG A 91 -6.65 -5.44 -10.02
CA ARG A 91 -5.84 -6.54 -10.59
C ARG A 91 -4.45 -6.63 -9.96
N LEU A 92 -3.93 -5.55 -9.43
CA LEU A 92 -2.64 -5.49 -8.71
C LEU A 92 -2.85 -5.41 -7.20
N ASN A 93 -3.95 -4.80 -6.77
CA ASN A 93 -4.25 -4.55 -5.36
C ASN A 93 -5.60 -5.18 -4.99
N PRO A 94 -5.65 -6.42 -4.44
CA PRO A 94 -6.87 -7.16 -4.16
C PRO A 94 -7.58 -6.65 -2.90
N HIS A 95 -7.68 -5.35 -2.73
CA HIS A 95 -8.42 -4.68 -1.66
C HIS A 95 -9.73 -4.10 -2.19
N GLY A 96 -10.61 -3.68 -1.27
CA GLY A 96 -11.89 -3.08 -1.64
C GLY A 96 -11.75 -1.82 -2.49
N ASP A 97 -12.65 -1.63 -3.43
CA ASP A 97 -12.72 -0.50 -4.35
C ASP A 97 -12.73 0.86 -3.62
N ALA A 98 -13.42 0.94 -2.49
CA ALA A 98 -13.45 2.12 -1.66
C ALA A 98 -12.05 2.53 -1.18
N ALA A 99 -11.24 1.59 -0.69
CA ALA A 99 -9.88 1.86 -0.22
C ALA A 99 -8.96 2.36 -1.34
N ILE A 100 -9.11 1.80 -2.55
CA ILE A 100 -8.34 2.25 -3.73
C ILE A 100 -8.77 3.66 -4.13
N TYR A 101 -10.07 3.92 -4.13
CA TYR A 101 -10.58 5.24 -4.47
C TYR A 101 -10.18 6.31 -3.44
N ASP A 102 -10.24 5.99 -2.14
CA ASP A 102 -9.76 6.86 -1.07
C ASP A 102 -8.27 7.19 -1.23
N THR A 103 -7.47 6.21 -1.64
CA THR A 103 -6.05 6.42 -1.95
C THR A 103 -5.90 7.41 -3.12
N MET A 104 -6.67 7.26 -4.19
CA MET A 104 -6.68 8.19 -5.34
C MET A 104 -7.05 9.61 -4.92
N VAL A 105 -8.07 9.75 -4.08
CA VAL A 105 -8.51 11.04 -3.55
C VAL A 105 -7.41 11.71 -2.74
N ARG A 106 -6.71 10.96 -1.90
CA ARG A 106 -5.60 11.48 -1.08
C ARG A 106 -4.41 11.94 -1.92
N LEU A 107 -4.16 11.31 -3.06
CA LEU A 107 -3.09 11.69 -4.00
C LEU A 107 -3.47 12.86 -4.92
N SER A 108 -4.70 13.37 -4.84
CA SER A 108 -5.19 14.50 -5.62
C SER A 108 -4.97 15.84 -4.93
N LYS A 109 -5.11 16.91 -5.70
CA LYS A 109 -5.05 18.29 -5.19
C LYS A 109 -6.17 18.54 -4.17
N GLY A 110 -5.84 19.19 -3.07
CA GLY A 110 -6.81 19.57 -2.03
C GLY A 110 -6.62 18.82 -0.72
N TYR A 111 -5.74 17.84 -0.67
CA TYR A 111 -5.30 17.19 0.56
C TYR A 111 -3.96 17.75 1.00
N GLY A 112 -3.93 18.40 2.18
CA GLY A 112 -2.77 19.17 2.66
C GLY A 112 -1.52 18.34 2.97
N ALA A 113 -1.62 17.01 2.94
CA ALA A 113 -0.46 16.13 3.08
C ALA A 113 0.41 16.05 1.82
N LEU A 114 -0.08 16.56 0.67
CA LEU A 114 0.65 16.54 -0.60
C LEU A 114 1.02 17.95 -1.01
N LEU A 115 2.30 18.23 -1.06
CA LEU A 115 2.85 19.45 -1.64
C LEU A 115 2.74 19.43 -3.17
N HIS A 116 2.90 18.24 -3.77
CA HIS A 116 2.76 18.02 -5.20
C HIS A 116 1.76 16.88 -5.45
N PRO A 117 0.54 17.16 -5.94
CA PRO A 117 -0.44 16.12 -6.21
C PRO A 117 -0.01 15.26 -7.40
N PHE A 118 -0.12 13.95 -7.27
CA PHE A 118 0.19 12.99 -8.33
C PHE A 118 -1.01 12.69 -9.22
N VAL A 119 -2.22 12.92 -8.72
CA VAL A 119 -3.47 12.70 -9.46
C VAL A 119 -4.09 14.05 -9.86
N ASP A 120 -4.20 14.27 -11.16
CA ASP A 120 -4.94 15.38 -11.74
C ASP A 120 -6.41 14.97 -11.88
N SER A 121 -7.24 15.54 -11.01
CA SER A 121 -8.63 15.14 -10.79
C SER A 121 -9.61 16.14 -11.42
N LYS A 122 -10.77 15.64 -11.87
CA LYS A 122 -11.90 16.42 -12.33
C LYS A 122 -13.20 15.93 -11.66
N GLY A 123 -13.98 16.87 -11.17
CA GLY A 123 -15.17 16.59 -10.38
C GLY A 123 -14.95 16.84 -8.89
N ASN A 124 -15.87 16.39 -8.05
CA ASN A 124 -15.79 16.60 -6.61
C ASN A 124 -14.93 15.49 -5.96
N PHE A 125 -13.68 15.82 -5.66
CA PHE A 125 -12.74 15.00 -4.89
C PHE A 125 -12.69 15.39 -3.40
N GLY A 126 -13.66 16.16 -2.93
CA GLY A 126 -13.69 16.62 -1.54
C GLY A 126 -12.62 17.68 -1.24
N LYS A 127 -12.59 18.11 0.01
CA LYS A 127 -11.59 19.06 0.53
C LYS A 127 -11.28 18.72 1.98
N VAL A 128 -10.02 18.59 2.32
CA VAL A 128 -9.58 18.21 3.67
C VAL A 128 -10.01 19.16 4.78
N TYR A 129 -10.19 20.44 4.45
CA TYR A 129 -10.59 21.48 5.42
C TYR A 129 -12.10 21.63 5.61
N SER A 130 -12.91 20.87 4.89
CA SER A 130 -14.37 20.91 5.01
C SER A 130 -14.91 19.53 5.37
N ARG A 131 -15.46 19.38 6.57
CA ARG A 131 -16.08 18.14 7.02
C ARG A 131 -17.35 17.77 6.23
N ASP A 132 -18.04 18.76 5.69
CA ASP A 132 -19.31 18.60 4.99
C ASP A 132 -19.13 18.32 3.48
N MET A 133 -17.91 18.39 2.98
CA MET A 133 -17.63 18.14 1.56
C MET A 133 -16.83 16.85 1.37
N ALA A 134 -17.52 15.74 1.56
CA ALA A 134 -17.02 14.44 1.12
C ALA A 134 -16.89 14.40 -0.42
N TRP A 135 -16.02 13.53 -0.91
CA TRP A 135 -15.88 13.30 -2.35
C TRP A 135 -17.08 12.57 -2.94
N ALA A 136 -17.35 12.81 -4.21
CA ALA A 136 -18.38 12.12 -4.95
C ALA A 136 -17.96 10.67 -5.26
N ALA A 137 -18.93 9.79 -5.53
CA ALA A 137 -18.65 8.43 -5.93
C ALA A 137 -17.78 8.37 -7.21
N SER A 138 -16.92 7.35 -7.31
CA SER A 138 -15.93 7.18 -8.38
C SER A 138 -16.50 7.18 -9.80
N ARG A 139 -17.79 6.84 -9.95
CA ARG A 139 -18.49 6.88 -11.24
C ARG A 139 -18.75 8.29 -11.78
N TYR A 140 -18.74 9.30 -10.90
CA TYR A 140 -18.99 10.71 -11.28
C TYR A 140 -17.71 11.51 -11.51
N THR A 141 -16.59 11.03 -11.03
CA THR A 141 -15.30 11.73 -11.10
C THR A 141 -14.42 11.18 -12.21
N GLU A 142 -13.47 12.00 -12.65
CA GLU A 142 -12.47 11.64 -13.67
C GLU A 142 -11.07 11.99 -13.16
N ALA A 143 -10.09 11.19 -13.56
CA ALA A 143 -8.71 11.41 -13.16
C ALA A 143 -7.72 11.03 -14.27
N LYS A 144 -6.52 11.58 -14.16
CA LYS A 144 -5.31 11.19 -14.88
C LYS A 144 -4.08 11.44 -14.01
N LEU A 145 -2.92 11.07 -14.47
CA LEU A 145 -1.66 11.40 -13.78
C LEU A 145 -1.34 12.89 -13.98
N SER A 146 -0.80 13.53 -12.96
CA SER A 146 -0.23 14.87 -13.04
C SER A 146 1.10 14.86 -13.80
N ALA A 147 1.51 16.00 -14.34
CA ALA A 147 2.75 16.12 -15.12
C ALA A 147 4.01 15.68 -14.36
N ILE A 148 4.06 15.92 -13.04
CA ILE A 148 5.18 15.49 -12.18
C ILE A 148 5.39 13.97 -12.19
N CYS A 149 4.35 13.18 -12.49
CA CYS A 149 4.48 11.75 -12.60
C CYS A 149 5.38 11.28 -13.74
N ALA A 150 5.69 12.16 -14.71
CA ALA A 150 6.71 11.87 -15.72
C ALA A 150 8.07 11.58 -15.07
N GLU A 151 8.38 12.28 -13.97
CA GLU A 151 9.62 12.09 -13.21
C GLU A 151 9.61 10.82 -12.33
N LEU A 152 8.43 10.27 -12.06
CA LEU A 152 8.31 8.99 -11.34
C LEU A 152 8.53 7.77 -12.26
N PHE A 153 8.22 7.93 -13.54
CA PHE A 153 8.19 6.82 -14.50
C PHE A 153 9.23 6.94 -15.62
N ARG A 154 10.08 8.00 -15.60
CA ARG A 154 11.00 8.32 -16.71
C ARG A 154 11.80 7.11 -17.20
N ASP A 155 12.37 6.36 -16.28
CA ASP A 155 13.32 5.29 -16.62
C ASP A 155 12.76 3.89 -16.28
N ILE A 156 11.45 3.75 -16.10
CA ILE A 156 10.83 2.48 -15.65
C ILE A 156 11.01 1.34 -16.65
N ASP A 157 11.12 1.66 -17.94
CA ASP A 157 11.31 0.69 -19.02
C ASP A 157 12.79 0.45 -19.33
N SER A 158 13.72 1.05 -18.56
CA SER A 158 15.19 1.00 -18.78
C SER A 158 15.89 0.05 -17.79
N ASP A 159 15.19 -0.95 -17.25
CA ASP A 159 15.73 -1.95 -16.30
C ASP A 159 16.37 -1.31 -15.05
N THR A 160 15.76 -0.24 -14.56
CA THR A 160 16.22 0.53 -13.39
C THR A 160 15.65 0.03 -12.07
N VAL A 161 14.57 -0.75 -12.14
CA VAL A 161 13.87 -1.30 -10.97
C VAL A 161 13.46 -2.75 -11.21
N ASP A 162 13.42 -3.52 -10.13
CA ASP A 162 12.95 -4.90 -10.16
C ASP A 162 11.44 -4.97 -10.34
N PHE A 163 10.99 -5.96 -11.10
CA PHE A 163 9.57 -6.31 -11.25
C PHE A 163 9.28 -7.61 -10.54
N ILE A 164 8.30 -7.59 -9.67
CA ILE A 164 7.83 -8.74 -8.90
C ILE A 164 6.46 -9.20 -9.41
N ASP A 165 6.11 -10.44 -9.14
CA ASP A 165 4.78 -10.95 -9.47
C ASP A 165 3.73 -10.34 -8.53
N ASN A 166 2.54 -10.05 -9.05
CA ASN A 166 1.40 -9.63 -8.25
C ASN A 166 0.86 -10.79 -7.39
N TYR A 167 -0.18 -10.54 -6.60
CA TYR A 167 -0.73 -11.48 -5.63
C TYR A 167 -1.20 -12.83 -6.23
N ASP A 168 -1.55 -12.90 -7.50
CA ASP A 168 -2.02 -14.10 -8.20
C ASP A 168 -1.07 -14.59 -9.30
N ASN A 169 0.13 -14.03 -9.41
CA ASN A 169 1.16 -14.33 -10.41
C ASN A 169 0.71 -14.17 -11.87
N THR A 170 -0.33 -13.39 -12.13
CA THR A 170 -0.84 -13.13 -13.48
C THR A 170 -0.22 -11.91 -14.14
N MET A 171 0.31 -11.00 -13.35
CA MET A 171 0.89 -9.73 -13.80
C MET A 171 2.17 -9.42 -13.02
N LYS A 172 2.99 -8.56 -13.61
CA LYS A 172 4.16 -8.00 -12.92
C LYS A 172 3.91 -6.56 -12.49
N GLU A 173 4.44 -6.22 -11.34
CA GLU A 173 4.41 -4.87 -10.78
C GLU A 173 5.82 -4.43 -10.35
N PRO A 174 6.16 -3.14 -10.42
CA PRO A 174 7.45 -2.67 -9.98
C PRO A 174 7.55 -2.74 -8.45
N ALA A 175 8.68 -3.25 -7.95
CA ALA A 175 8.97 -3.25 -6.52
C ALA A 175 9.10 -1.82 -5.98
N LEU A 176 9.73 -0.93 -6.77
CA LEU A 176 9.89 0.50 -6.49
C LEU A 176 9.62 1.31 -7.76
N LEU A 177 9.38 2.61 -7.63
CA LEU A 177 9.36 3.52 -8.78
C LEU A 177 10.73 4.21 -8.94
N PRO A 178 11.21 4.38 -10.19
CA PRO A 178 12.51 5.00 -10.48
C PRO A 178 12.41 6.53 -10.41
N THR A 179 12.08 7.06 -9.23
CA THR A 179 11.89 8.48 -9.02
C THR A 179 13.19 9.26 -9.27
N THR A 180 13.13 10.33 -10.05
CA THR A 180 14.29 11.18 -10.36
C THR A 180 14.61 12.20 -9.27
N PHE A 181 13.75 12.30 -8.27
CA PHE A 181 13.93 13.18 -7.10
C PHE A 181 13.59 12.41 -5.83
N PRO A 182 14.08 12.83 -4.66
CA PRO A 182 13.87 12.15 -3.37
C PRO A 182 12.44 12.36 -2.86
N ASN A 183 11.48 11.71 -3.48
CA ASN A 183 10.06 11.88 -3.19
C ASN A 183 9.70 11.58 -1.73
N ILE A 184 10.44 10.69 -1.06
CA ILE A 184 10.24 10.39 0.38
C ILE A 184 10.42 11.63 1.27
N LEU A 185 11.25 12.59 0.86
CA LEU A 185 11.48 13.85 1.57
C LEU A 185 10.48 14.94 1.16
N VAL A 186 9.89 14.82 -0.02
CA VAL A 186 8.97 15.84 -0.56
C VAL A 186 7.53 15.56 -0.17
N SER A 187 7.14 14.30 -0.14
CA SER A 187 5.76 13.90 0.15
C SER A 187 5.60 13.53 1.62
N ALA A 188 4.84 14.35 2.37
CA ALA A 188 4.48 14.02 3.74
C ALA A 188 3.75 12.68 3.79
N ASN A 189 4.14 11.82 4.73
CA ASN A 189 3.54 10.51 4.89
C ASN A 189 3.37 10.17 6.38
N GLN A 190 2.23 9.63 6.71
CA GLN A 190 1.94 9.10 8.03
C GLN A 190 1.49 7.65 7.90
N GLY A 191 2.09 6.75 8.68
CA GLY A 191 1.75 5.34 8.71
C GLY A 191 1.62 4.83 10.13
N ILE A 192 0.54 4.07 10.39
CA ILE A 192 0.31 3.41 11.68
C ILE A 192 0.35 1.92 11.43
N ALA A 193 1.28 1.25 12.11
CA ALA A 193 1.48 -0.19 12.04
C ALA A 193 1.28 -0.83 13.40
N VAL A 194 1.60 -2.10 13.51
CA VAL A 194 1.59 -2.83 14.78
C VAL A 194 2.92 -2.60 15.50
N GLY A 195 2.86 -2.01 16.68
CA GLY A 195 4.05 -1.74 17.51
C GLY A 195 4.92 -0.57 17.06
N MET A 196 4.62 0.06 15.92
CA MET A 196 5.32 1.25 15.45
C MET A 196 4.43 2.17 14.62
N ALA A 197 4.84 3.43 14.51
CA ALA A 197 4.24 4.42 13.63
C ALA A 197 5.36 5.21 12.94
N SER A 198 5.08 5.67 11.73
CA SER A 198 5.96 6.51 10.93
C SER A 198 5.26 7.84 10.66
N GLN A 199 6.00 8.92 10.81
CA GLN A 199 5.55 10.26 10.42
C GLN A 199 6.69 11.00 9.74
N LEU A 200 6.57 11.20 8.44
CA LEU A 200 7.52 11.92 7.61
C LEU A 200 6.92 13.27 7.24
N CYS A 201 7.67 14.34 7.47
CA CYS A 201 7.31 15.68 7.03
C CYS A 201 7.63 15.83 5.54
N GLY A 202 6.84 16.67 4.84
CA GLY A 202 7.17 17.08 3.47
C GLY A 202 8.01 18.34 3.49
N PHE A 203 9.05 18.38 2.67
CA PHE A 203 9.93 19.53 2.48
C PHE A 203 9.70 20.13 1.09
N ASN A 204 10.18 21.35 0.88
CA ASN A 204 10.11 22.01 -0.41
C ASN A 204 11.00 21.27 -1.43
N LEU A 205 10.45 20.94 -2.59
CA LEU A 205 11.17 20.19 -3.63
C LEU A 205 12.42 20.94 -4.11
N GLY A 206 12.35 22.25 -4.30
CA GLY A 206 13.50 23.06 -4.72
C GLY A 206 14.65 22.98 -3.72
N GLU A 207 14.35 23.20 -2.40
CA GLU A 207 15.34 23.14 -1.34
C GLU A 207 15.95 21.75 -1.11
N VAL A 208 15.20 20.69 -1.49
CA VAL A 208 15.70 19.31 -1.38
C VAL A 208 16.62 18.95 -2.55
N CYS A 209 16.43 19.60 -3.71
CA CYS A 209 17.22 19.35 -4.91
C CYS A 209 18.47 20.24 -5.03
N ASP A 210 18.56 21.34 -4.27
CA ASP A 210 19.71 22.25 -4.18
C ASP A 210 20.80 21.70 -3.22
#